data_d2ebd4634df06ab182dfd8c01fb728bc
#
_entry.id   d2ebd4634df06ab182dfd8c01fb728bc
#
_cell.length_a   1.000
_cell.length_b   1.000
_cell.length_c   1.000
_cell.angle_alpha   90.00
_cell.angle_beta   90.00
_cell.angle_gamma   90.00
#
_symmetry.space_group_name_H-M   'P 1'
#
loop_
_entity.id
_entity.type
_entity.pdbx_description
1 polymer ?
#
loop_
_entity_poly.entity_id
_entity_poly.type
_entity_poly.pdbx_seq_one_letter_code
_entity_poly.pdbx_strand_id
1 'polypeptide(L)'
;KVNLQIAQWEADQNRVQLNNKVEELYRRVRQQQESLDYYAKAALKEADALQESALMKFKESEINITEFVQSLNASRDIRRNYIETVYAYNVSVLEIELYTE
;
A
#
# COMPACT_ATOMS: atom_id res chain seq x y z
N LYS A 1 -25.60 -22.67 -35.48
CA LYS A 1 -26.37 -21.75 -34.61
C LYS A 1 -26.01 -21.94 -33.15
N VAL A 2 -25.89 -23.19 -32.68
CA VAL A 2 -25.52 -23.47 -31.29
C VAL A 2 -24.10 -22.98 -30.98
N ASN A 3 -23.16 -23.16 -31.90
CA ASN A 3 -21.77 -22.72 -31.74
C ASN A 3 -21.68 -21.19 -31.66
N LEU A 4 -22.51 -20.48 -32.42
CA LEU A 4 -22.52 -19.02 -32.36
C LEU A 4 -23.09 -18.53 -31.03
N GLN A 5 -24.12 -19.17 -30.52
CA GLN A 5 -24.69 -18.83 -29.21
C GLN A 5 -23.70 -19.09 -28.06
N ILE A 6 -22.98 -20.20 -28.12
CA ILE A 6 -21.92 -20.52 -27.13
C ILE A 6 -20.81 -19.48 -27.21
N ALA A 7 -20.37 -19.08 -28.40
CA ALA A 7 -19.32 -18.06 -28.57
C ALA A 7 -19.78 -16.71 -28.01
N GLN A 8 -21.04 -16.32 -28.23
CA GLN A 8 -21.59 -15.08 -27.66
C GLN A 8 -21.66 -15.13 -26.15
N TRP A 9 -22.11 -16.28 -25.59
CA TRP A 9 -22.16 -16.45 -24.14
C TRP A 9 -20.75 -16.34 -23.52
N GLU A 10 -19.76 -17.01 -24.12
CA GLU A 10 -18.38 -16.97 -23.66
C GLU A 10 -17.82 -15.53 -23.72
N ALA A 11 -18.11 -14.80 -24.80
CA ALA A 11 -17.67 -13.41 -24.94
C ALA A 11 -18.29 -12.52 -23.86
N ASP A 12 -19.59 -12.74 -23.55
CA ASP A 12 -20.28 -11.99 -22.51
C ASP A 12 -19.70 -12.31 -21.13
N GLN A 13 -19.40 -13.59 -20.84
CA GLN A 13 -18.77 -13.99 -19.59
C GLN A 13 -17.39 -13.37 -19.44
N ASN A 14 -16.59 -13.36 -20.50
CA ASN A 14 -15.27 -12.75 -20.49
C ASN A 14 -15.34 -11.23 -20.21
N ARG A 15 -16.34 -10.56 -20.80
CA ARG A 15 -16.56 -9.12 -20.57
C ARG A 15 -16.93 -8.84 -19.12
N VAL A 16 -17.82 -9.64 -18.54
CA VAL A 16 -18.22 -9.51 -17.14
C VAL A 16 -17.01 -9.71 -16.22
N GLN A 17 -16.22 -10.76 -16.48
CA GLN A 17 -15.02 -11.04 -15.69
C GLN A 17 -14.00 -9.87 -15.77
N LEU A 18 -13.81 -9.32 -16.97
CA LEU A 18 -12.90 -8.18 -17.16
C LEU A 18 -13.41 -6.96 -16.40
N ASN A 19 -14.71 -6.65 -16.50
CA ASN A 19 -15.28 -5.51 -15.78
C ASN A 19 -15.16 -5.68 -14.27
N ASN A 20 -15.38 -6.89 -13.75
CA ASN A 20 -15.23 -7.18 -12.33
C ASN A 20 -13.79 -7.02 -11.88
N LYS A 21 -12.84 -7.43 -12.70
CA LYS A 21 -11.41 -7.29 -12.41
C LYS A 21 -11.00 -5.82 -12.35
N VAL A 22 -11.46 -5.01 -13.31
CA VAL A 22 -11.18 -3.57 -13.33
C VAL A 22 -11.78 -2.89 -12.10
N GLU A 23 -13.02 -3.20 -11.72
CA GLU A 23 -13.63 -2.66 -10.50
C GLU A 23 -12.85 -3.01 -9.25
N GLU A 24 -12.39 -4.27 -9.14
CA GLU A 24 -11.56 -4.72 -8.03
C GLU A 24 -10.26 -3.93 -7.95
N LEU A 25 -9.61 -3.70 -9.09
CA LEU A 25 -8.37 -2.94 -9.16
C LEU A 25 -8.58 -1.48 -8.75
N TYR A 26 -9.68 -0.84 -9.17
CA TYR A 26 -10.00 0.53 -8.76
C TYR A 26 -10.23 0.63 -7.26
N ARG A 27 -10.94 -0.35 -6.67
CA ARG A 27 -11.13 -0.37 -5.21
C ARG A 27 -9.80 -0.52 -4.48
N ARG A 28 -8.92 -1.38 -4.98
CA ARG A 28 -7.59 -1.57 -4.40
C ARG A 28 -6.76 -0.28 -4.45
N VAL A 29 -6.75 0.39 -5.59
CA VAL A 29 -6.05 1.66 -5.74
C VAL A 29 -6.59 2.70 -4.75
N ARG A 30 -7.91 2.78 -4.60
CA ARG A 30 -8.53 3.72 -3.66
C ARG A 30 -8.10 3.45 -2.22
N GLN A 31 -8.11 2.18 -1.80
CA GLN A 31 -7.64 1.80 -0.48
C GLN A 31 -6.17 2.15 -0.27
N GLN A 32 -5.35 1.93 -1.28
CA GLN A 32 -3.92 2.24 -1.23
C GLN A 32 -3.68 3.75 -1.18
N GLN A 33 -4.48 4.56 -1.88
CA GLN A 33 -4.43 6.02 -1.79
C GLN A 33 -4.76 6.50 -0.37
N GLU A 34 -5.76 5.92 0.27
CA GLU A 34 -6.11 6.23 1.65
C GLU A 34 -4.97 5.88 2.60
N SER A 35 -4.32 4.73 2.40
CA SER A 35 -3.15 4.33 3.18
C SER A 35 -1.99 5.29 2.99
N LEU A 36 -1.71 5.71 1.75
CA LEU A 36 -0.65 6.67 1.46
C LEU A 36 -0.92 8.03 2.12
N ASP A 37 -2.18 8.49 2.10
CA ASP A 37 -2.57 9.72 2.79
C ASP A 37 -2.33 9.63 4.29
N TYR A 38 -2.68 8.50 4.89
CA TYR A 38 -2.42 8.25 6.32
C TYR A 38 -0.92 8.33 6.62
N TYR A 39 -0.08 7.64 5.84
CA TYR A 39 1.36 7.69 6.04
C TYR A 39 1.90 9.11 5.88
N ALA A 40 1.49 9.82 4.85
CA ALA A 40 1.97 11.18 4.60
C ALA A 40 1.56 12.16 5.70
N LYS A 41 0.35 12.03 6.26
CA LYS A 41 -0.20 12.97 7.23
C LYS A 41 0.17 12.66 8.68
N ALA A 42 0.30 11.39 9.02
CA ALA A 42 0.44 10.96 10.40
C ALA A 42 1.63 10.04 10.66
N ALA A 43 1.71 8.91 9.94
CA ALA A 43 2.66 7.86 10.29
C ALA A 43 4.12 8.27 10.13
N LEU A 44 4.47 9.01 9.08
CA LEU A 44 5.85 9.48 8.89
C LEU A 44 6.25 10.50 9.96
N LYS A 45 5.33 11.35 10.38
CA LYS A 45 5.58 12.29 11.49
C LYS A 45 5.79 11.55 12.80
N GLU A 46 5.01 10.49 13.02
CA GLU A 46 5.16 9.63 14.19
C GLU A 46 6.52 8.93 14.20
N ALA A 47 6.97 8.44 13.04
CA ALA A 47 8.29 7.83 12.91
C ALA A 47 9.42 8.81 13.25
N ASP A 48 9.32 10.05 12.77
CA ASP A 48 10.28 11.10 13.06
C ASP A 48 10.28 11.45 14.56
N ALA A 49 9.09 11.57 15.15
CA ALA A 49 8.96 11.85 16.59
C ALA A 49 9.54 10.74 17.45
N LEU A 50 9.32 9.48 17.08
CA LEU A 50 9.91 8.34 17.77
C LEU A 50 11.44 8.39 17.73
N GLN A 51 12.01 8.69 16.57
CA GLN A 51 13.46 8.77 16.41
C GLN A 51 14.06 9.90 17.23
N GLU A 52 13.47 11.10 17.17
CA GLU A 52 13.96 12.26 17.92
C GLU A 52 13.84 12.04 19.43
N SER A 53 12.71 11.53 19.89
CA SER A 53 12.48 11.23 21.30
C SER A 53 13.48 10.21 21.82
N ALA A 54 13.71 9.14 21.06
CA ALA A 54 14.67 8.09 21.44
C ALA A 54 16.09 8.66 21.53
N LEU A 55 16.49 9.51 20.59
CA LEU A 55 17.81 10.12 20.60
C LEU A 55 18.01 11.01 21.82
N MET A 56 17.02 11.83 22.15
CA MET A 56 17.08 12.70 23.34
C MET A 56 17.16 11.88 24.61
N LYS A 57 16.30 10.88 24.78
CA LYS A 57 16.28 10.02 25.95
C LYS A 57 17.58 9.25 26.12
N PHE A 58 18.16 8.78 25.03
CA PHE A 58 19.44 8.09 25.06
C PHE A 58 20.57 9.03 25.49
N LYS A 59 20.61 10.25 24.94
CA LYS A 59 21.61 11.26 25.32
C LYS A 59 21.52 11.65 26.81
N GLU A 60 20.31 11.67 27.34
CA GLU A 60 20.05 12.01 28.74
C GLU A 60 20.16 10.79 29.67
N SER A 61 20.56 9.64 29.15
CA SER A 61 20.68 8.37 29.88
C SER A 61 19.37 7.88 30.48
N GLU A 62 18.24 8.29 29.93
CA GLU A 62 16.93 7.84 30.38
C GLU A 62 16.58 6.44 29.86
N ILE A 63 17.15 6.04 28.73
CA ILE A 63 16.98 4.71 28.16
C ILE A 63 18.34 4.09 27.86
N ASN A 64 18.40 2.76 27.85
CA ASN A 64 19.62 2.03 27.50
C ASN A 64 19.72 1.83 25.98
N ILE A 65 20.86 1.26 25.54
CA ILE A 65 21.11 1.05 24.11
C ILE A 65 20.09 0.11 23.47
N THR A 66 19.63 -0.91 24.19
CA THR A 66 18.63 -1.86 23.71
C THR A 66 17.31 -1.16 23.42
N GLU A 67 16.84 -0.33 24.35
CA GLU A 67 15.63 0.46 24.19
C GLU A 67 15.74 1.47 23.06
N PHE A 68 16.92 2.10 22.93
CA PHE A 68 17.19 3.02 21.84
C PHE A 68 17.09 2.33 20.48
N VAL A 69 17.73 1.16 20.32
CA VAL A 69 17.69 0.38 19.07
C VAL A 69 16.27 -0.09 18.76
N GLN A 70 15.50 -0.50 19.77
CA GLN A 70 14.11 -0.88 19.58
C GLN A 70 13.26 0.27 19.03
N SER A 71 13.46 1.48 19.54
CA SER A 71 12.76 2.67 19.06
C SER A 71 13.16 3.03 17.63
N LEU A 72 14.44 2.91 17.29
CA LEU A 72 14.91 3.12 15.91
C LEU A 72 14.32 2.11 14.95
N ASN A 73 14.21 0.85 15.37
CA ASN A 73 13.61 -0.20 14.55
C ASN A 73 12.12 0.06 14.33
N ALA A 74 11.40 0.52 15.35
CA ALA A 74 9.98 0.89 15.21
C ALA A 74 9.79 2.02 14.18
N SER A 75 10.64 3.05 14.24
CA SER A 75 10.63 4.14 13.26
C SER A 75 10.95 3.64 11.85
N ARG A 76 11.93 2.75 11.73
CA ARG A 76 12.31 2.14 10.45
C ARG A 76 11.18 1.32 9.85
N ASP A 77 10.46 0.56 10.68
CA ASP A 77 9.35 -0.27 10.21
C ASP A 77 8.22 0.57 9.64
N ILE A 78 7.91 1.70 10.26
CA ILE A 78 6.92 2.63 9.74
C ILE A 78 7.32 3.13 8.35
N ARG A 79 8.59 3.53 8.17
CA ARG A 79 9.09 4.00 6.88
C ARG A 79 9.12 2.90 5.83
N ARG A 80 9.47 1.69 6.23
CA ARG A 80 9.45 0.54 5.32
C ARG A 80 8.04 0.26 4.82
N ASN A 81 7.06 0.26 5.73
CA ASN A 81 5.67 0.04 5.36
C ASN A 81 5.16 1.11 4.39
N TYR A 82 5.59 2.35 4.56
CA TYR A 82 5.28 3.41 3.61
C TYR A 82 5.82 3.10 2.22
N ILE A 83 7.09 2.71 2.13
CA ILE A 83 7.74 2.38 0.84
C ILE A 83 7.03 1.20 0.18
N GLU A 84 6.69 0.16 0.95
CA GLU A 84 5.94 -1.00 0.44
C GLU A 84 4.56 -0.60 -0.07
N THR A 85 3.90 0.32 0.61
CA THR A 85 2.59 0.83 0.18
C THR A 85 2.69 1.63 -1.12
N VAL A 86 3.73 2.46 -1.27
CA VAL A 86 4.00 3.19 -2.52
C VAL A 86 4.22 2.20 -3.67
N TYR A 87 5.03 1.18 -3.44
CA TYR A 87 5.29 0.16 -4.45
C TYR A 87 4.01 -0.57 -4.85
N ALA A 88 3.23 -1.01 -3.88
CA ALA A 88 1.96 -1.71 -4.14
C ALA A 88 0.97 -0.83 -4.91
N TYR A 89 0.90 0.45 -4.57
CA TYR A 89 0.06 1.42 -5.28
C TYR A 89 0.48 1.55 -6.74
N ASN A 90 1.78 1.70 -6.98
CA ASN A 90 2.30 1.84 -8.34
C ASN A 90 2.03 0.59 -9.18
N VAL A 91 2.18 -0.60 -8.59
CA VAL A 91 1.87 -1.86 -9.27
C VAL A 91 0.38 -1.93 -9.63
N SER A 92 -0.50 -1.54 -8.71
CA SER A 92 -1.95 -1.55 -8.96
C SER A 92 -2.34 -0.58 -10.08
N VAL A 93 -1.73 0.59 -10.13
CA VAL A 93 -1.97 1.57 -11.21
C VAL A 93 -1.54 0.99 -12.55
N LEU A 94 -0.38 0.35 -12.61
CA LEU A 94 0.11 -0.31 -13.82
C LEU A 94 -0.82 -1.44 -14.27
N GLU A 95 -1.34 -2.22 -13.34
CA GLU A 95 -2.31 -3.27 -13.66
C GLU A 95 -3.57 -2.69 -14.30
N ILE A 96 -4.09 -1.58 -13.75
CA ILE A 96 -5.26 -0.91 -14.34
C ILE A 96 -4.95 -0.47 -15.76
N GLU A 97 -3.80 0.14 -16.00
CA GLU A 97 -3.39 0.57 -17.33
C GLU A 97 -3.35 -0.59 -18.32
N LEU A 98 -2.85 -1.74 -17.89
CA LEU A 98 -2.81 -2.94 -18.73
C LEU A 98 -4.20 -3.47 -19.08
N TYR A 99 -5.15 -3.41 -18.15
CA TYR A 99 -6.51 -3.91 -18.38
C TYR A 99 -7.39 -2.93 -19.14
N THR A 100 -7.04 -1.64 -19.15
CA THR A 100 -7.88 -0.60 -19.79
C THR A 100 -7.33 -0.13 -21.14
N GLU A 101 -6.18 -0.61 -21.55
CA GLU A 101 -5.67 -0.38 -22.92
C GLU A 101 -6.40 -1.29 -23.97
#